data_e0680d2a8be18f5f63b4bd6ce269441a
#
_entry.id   e0680d2a8be18f5f63b4bd6ce269441a
#
_cell.length_a   1.000
_cell.length_b   1.000
_cell.length_c   1.000
_cell.angle_alpha   90.00
_cell.angle_beta   90.00
_cell.angle_gamma   90.00
#
_symmetry.space_group_name_H-M   'P 1'
#
loop_
_entity.id
_entity.type
_entity.pdbx_description
1 polymer ?
#
loop_
_entity_poly.entity_id
_entity_poly.type
_entity_poly.pdbx_seq_one_letter_code
_entity_poly.pdbx_strand_id
1 'polypeptide(L)'
;MVYRYVLYLSTPRFWIGIGVLFTVLGMPPRALAQPASVSSLLERGQQTGANVELMRTVVDRANKAGLSSTATANLLDPAVALAERDLPSSPVLNKALEGLSKRVPPERMTSVLQQLRNGTEQAGHLVAAWLQQEEVRAMIGSDPDASSSRGRATLIASVADAQQQKVPAEAIEIFLNELPATTERRPVPLSDVSVAVGVLPDLPSNGESAPAAQQLLVAALDAGYDPESMRQLPAAIEQAQRQTQRPTEAIAKGAAQAISWGTPADNVLRNLFRGAPPAGTPAQTGQGNQGQNNPPDDPPGNGPPDDPPGGGSGGGGN
;
A
#
# COMPACT_ATOMS: atom_id res chain seq x y z
N MET A 1 -49.86 -11.29 -9.57
CA MET A 1 -51.03 -10.45 -9.30
C MET A 1 -50.63 -8.98 -9.43
N VAL A 2 -51.21 -8.39 -10.43
CA VAL A 2 -51.70 -7.01 -10.65
C VAL A 2 -50.71 -5.92 -10.98
N TYR A 3 -50.74 -5.62 -12.24
CA TYR A 3 -50.41 -4.39 -12.99
C TYR A 3 -50.93 -3.11 -12.34
N ARG A 4 -50.16 -2.00 -12.50
CA ARG A 4 -50.78 -0.70 -12.81
C ARG A 4 -49.85 0.19 -13.63
N TYR A 5 -50.22 0.29 -14.90
CA TYR A 5 -49.84 1.38 -15.81
C TYR A 5 -50.60 2.66 -15.41
N VAL A 6 -49.93 3.79 -15.48
CA VAL A 6 -50.62 5.07 -15.67
C VAL A 6 -49.88 5.86 -16.75
N LEU A 7 -50.49 5.89 -17.90
CA LEU A 7 -50.30 6.85 -18.98
C LEU A 7 -50.97 8.18 -18.62
N TYR A 8 -50.30 9.30 -18.83
CA TYR A 8 -50.95 10.57 -19.06
C TYR A 8 -50.30 11.28 -20.25
N LEU A 9 -51.09 11.34 -21.33
CA LEU A 9 -50.99 12.26 -22.43
C LEU A 9 -51.52 13.63 -22.00
N SER A 10 -50.92 14.72 -22.44
CA SER A 10 -51.59 15.73 -23.25
C SER A 10 -50.76 16.99 -23.44
N THR A 11 -50.59 17.36 -24.68
CA THR A 11 -50.14 18.66 -25.20
C THR A 11 -51.19 19.76 -24.94
N PRO A 12 -50.89 21.08 -25.00
CA PRO A 12 -50.88 21.71 -26.31
C PRO A 12 -49.80 22.79 -26.56
N ARG A 13 -49.61 23.00 -27.85
CA ARG A 13 -48.84 24.02 -28.54
C ARG A 13 -49.23 25.43 -28.11
N PHE A 14 -48.26 26.29 -27.80
CA PHE A 14 -48.35 27.74 -27.93
C PHE A 14 -47.17 28.27 -28.72
N TRP A 15 -47.46 28.72 -29.91
CA TRP A 15 -46.58 29.51 -30.73
C TRP A 15 -46.62 30.97 -30.20
N ILE A 16 -45.50 31.49 -29.76
CA ILE A 16 -45.28 32.93 -29.67
C ILE A 16 -43.90 33.19 -30.28
N GLY A 17 -43.96 33.82 -31.46
CA GLY A 17 -42.77 34.32 -32.11
C GLY A 17 -42.21 35.53 -31.34
N ILE A 18 -40.97 35.49 -30.98
CA ILE A 18 -40.21 36.67 -30.52
C ILE A 18 -38.89 36.66 -31.29
N GLY A 19 -38.67 37.80 -31.96
CA GLY A 19 -37.57 38.07 -32.84
C GLY A 19 -36.21 37.89 -32.13
N VAL A 20 -35.35 37.12 -32.76
CA VAL A 20 -33.96 36.97 -32.35
C VAL A 20 -33.19 38.18 -32.79
N LEU A 21 -32.98 39.12 -31.86
CA LEU A 21 -32.02 40.19 -32.00
C LEU A 21 -30.63 39.53 -31.77
N PHE A 22 -29.89 39.26 -32.85
CA PHE A 22 -28.50 38.82 -32.78
C PHE A 22 -27.62 39.99 -32.25
N THR A 23 -27.51 40.09 -30.93
CA THR A 23 -26.38 40.80 -30.32
C THR A 23 -25.16 39.90 -30.46
N VAL A 24 -24.31 40.21 -31.44
CA VAL A 24 -22.94 39.70 -31.52
C VAL A 24 -22.20 40.32 -30.32
N LEU A 25 -22.34 39.72 -29.14
CA LEU A 25 -21.45 39.96 -28.01
C LEU A 25 -20.08 39.45 -28.44
N GLY A 26 -19.16 40.38 -28.63
CA GLY A 26 -17.76 40.08 -28.93
C GLY A 26 -17.24 39.11 -27.92
N MET A 27 -17.02 37.84 -28.31
CA MET A 27 -16.23 36.90 -27.55
C MET A 27 -14.88 37.53 -27.30
N PRO A 28 -14.48 37.71 -26.02
CA PRO A 28 -13.11 38.14 -25.77
C PRO A 28 -12.17 37.17 -26.47
N PRO A 29 -11.11 37.62 -27.12
CA PRO A 29 -10.13 36.76 -27.72
C PRO A 29 -9.69 35.78 -26.62
N ARG A 30 -9.87 34.47 -26.86
CA ARG A 30 -9.27 33.43 -26.02
C ARG A 30 -7.79 33.78 -26.00
N ALA A 31 -7.32 34.33 -24.89
CA ALA A 31 -5.90 34.48 -24.64
C ALA A 31 -5.29 33.09 -24.83
N LEU A 32 -4.54 32.89 -25.90
CA LEU A 32 -3.72 31.71 -26.08
C LEU A 32 -2.85 31.65 -24.83
N ALA A 33 -3.11 30.70 -23.97
CA ALA A 33 -2.33 30.51 -22.73
C ALA A 33 -0.86 30.42 -23.17
N GLN A 34 -0.10 31.44 -22.87
CA GLN A 34 1.34 31.39 -23.11
C GLN A 34 1.91 30.23 -22.32
N PRO A 35 2.79 29.41 -22.93
CA PRO A 35 3.40 28.31 -22.19
C PRO A 35 4.09 28.91 -20.96
N ALA A 36 3.80 28.32 -19.80
CA ALA A 36 4.36 28.79 -18.54
C ALA A 36 5.88 28.78 -18.63
N SER A 37 6.51 29.90 -18.26
CA SER A 37 7.96 29.96 -18.23
C SER A 37 8.49 29.16 -17.01
N VAL A 38 9.73 28.67 -17.09
CA VAL A 38 10.38 27.98 -15.98
C VAL A 38 10.39 28.85 -14.71
N SER A 39 10.63 30.15 -14.86
CA SER A 39 10.63 31.12 -13.74
C SER A 39 9.26 31.25 -13.08
N SER A 40 8.18 31.35 -13.87
CA SER A 40 6.83 31.43 -13.33
C SER A 40 6.40 30.14 -12.60
N LEU A 41 6.85 28.96 -13.09
CA LEU A 41 6.59 27.69 -12.41
C LEU A 41 7.36 27.57 -11.10
N LEU A 42 8.61 28.01 -11.03
CA LEU A 42 9.37 28.07 -9.78
C LEU A 42 8.71 28.99 -8.74
N GLU A 43 8.24 30.15 -9.17
CA GLU A 43 7.54 31.09 -8.30
C GLU A 43 6.22 30.50 -7.79
N ARG A 44 5.38 29.94 -8.67
CA ARG A 44 4.14 29.24 -8.29
C ARG A 44 4.42 28.06 -7.35
N GLY A 45 5.43 27.26 -7.65
CA GLY A 45 5.85 26.15 -6.79
C GLY A 45 6.25 26.63 -5.39
N GLN A 46 6.94 27.76 -5.27
CA GLN A 46 7.28 28.35 -3.98
C GLN A 46 6.05 28.82 -3.21
N GLN A 47 5.08 29.44 -3.90
CA GLN A 47 3.84 29.92 -3.29
C GLN A 47 2.93 28.77 -2.81
N THR A 48 2.98 27.62 -3.50
CA THR A 48 2.12 26.45 -3.22
C THR A 48 2.78 25.39 -2.34
N GLY A 49 4.01 25.63 -1.88
CA GLY A 49 4.70 24.68 -0.99
C GLY A 49 5.33 23.48 -1.72
N ALA A 50 5.48 23.55 -3.05
CA ALA A 50 6.27 22.54 -3.76
C ALA A 50 7.74 22.55 -3.29
N ASN A 51 8.42 21.42 -3.44
CA ASN A 51 9.84 21.32 -3.08
C ASN A 51 10.69 22.08 -4.10
N VAL A 52 10.94 23.38 -3.84
CA VAL A 52 11.68 24.30 -4.73
C VAL A 52 13.11 23.83 -4.98
N GLU A 53 13.77 23.19 -4.01
CA GLU A 53 15.12 22.67 -4.20
C GLU A 53 15.15 21.54 -5.23
N LEU A 54 14.20 20.62 -5.14
CA LEU A 54 14.05 19.59 -6.18
C LEU A 54 13.71 20.20 -7.53
N MET A 55 12.82 21.19 -7.58
CA MET A 55 12.49 21.88 -8.84
C MET A 55 13.72 22.53 -9.46
N ARG A 56 14.54 23.25 -8.69
CA ARG A 56 15.80 23.83 -9.17
C ARG A 56 16.77 22.76 -9.67
N THR A 57 16.85 21.63 -8.95
CA THR A 57 17.69 20.49 -9.37
C THR A 57 17.23 19.91 -10.70
N VAL A 58 15.91 19.83 -10.94
CA VAL A 58 15.34 19.41 -12.24
C VAL A 58 15.75 20.40 -13.33
N VAL A 59 15.61 21.71 -13.09
CA VAL A 59 16.03 22.76 -14.06
C VAL A 59 17.50 22.66 -14.41
N ASP A 60 18.37 22.54 -13.41
CA ASP A 60 19.82 22.46 -13.62
C ASP A 60 20.21 21.21 -14.43
N ARG A 61 19.58 20.06 -14.13
CA ARG A 61 19.84 18.82 -14.89
C ARG A 61 19.26 18.88 -16.29
N ALA A 62 18.07 19.46 -16.47
CA ALA A 62 17.46 19.66 -17.78
C ALA A 62 18.35 20.57 -18.67
N ASN A 63 18.87 21.66 -18.11
CA ASN A 63 19.80 22.55 -18.80
C ASN A 63 21.11 21.82 -19.19
N LYS A 64 21.69 21.03 -18.28
CA LYS A 64 22.88 20.20 -18.56
C LYS A 64 22.62 19.14 -19.64
N ALA A 65 21.39 18.66 -19.73
CA ALA A 65 20.96 17.73 -20.76
C ALA A 65 20.61 18.42 -22.10
N GLY A 66 20.69 19.75 -22.19
CA GLY A 66 20.39 20.52 -23.39
C GLY A 66 18.91 20.64 -23.72
N LEU A 67 18.00 20.44 -22.73
CA LEU A 67 16.58 20.60 -22.94
C LEU A 67 16.22 22.09 -23.18
N SER A 68 15.22 22.32 -24.04
CA SER A 68 14.66 23.65 -24.21
C SER A 68 13.91 24.10 -22.94
N SER A 69 13.74 25.43 -22.77
CA SER A 69 12.95 25.97 -21.66
C SER A 69 11.51 25.44 -21.64
N THR A 70 10.90 25.25 -22.79
CA THR A 70 9.56 24.67 -22.92
C THR A 70 9.53 23.22 -22.45
N ALA A 71 10.50 22.39 -22.87
CA ALA A 71 10.60 21.02 -22.41
C ALA A 71 10.82 20.94 -20.90
N THR A 72 11.67 21.81 -20.34
CA THR A 72 11.91 21.91 -18.91
C THR A 72 10.65 22.33 -18.15
N ALA A 73 9.90 23.30 -18.66
CA ALA A 73 8.63 23.72 -18.07
C ALA A 73 7.62 22.56 -18.02
N ASN A 74 7.51 21.77 -19.10
CA ASN A 74 6.63 20.59 -19.17
C ASN A 74 7.00 19.49 -18.14
N LEU A 75 8.26 19.43 -17.69
CA LEU A 75 8.68 18.51 -16.63
C LEU A 75 8.29 19.01 -15.23
N LEU A 76 8.19 20.32 -15.04
CA LEU A 76 7.85 20.93 -13.75
C LEU A 76 6.34 21.08 -13.53
N ASP A 77 5.59 21.35 -14.60
CA ASP A 77 4.16 21.67 -14.54
C ASP A 77 3.33 20.62 -13.77
N PRO A 78 3.51 19.30 -13.97
CA PRO A 78 2.75 18.29 -13.21
C PRO A 78 2.97 18.37 -11.69
N ALA A 79 4.18 18.70 -11.26
CA ALA A 79 4.51 18.83 -9.84
C ALA A 79 3.91 20.09 -9.22
N VAL A 80 3.94 21.23 -9.95
CA VAL A 80 3.32 22.47 -9.50
C VAL A 80 1.81 22.31 -9.40
N ALA A 81 1.18 21.69 -10.40
CA ALA A 81 -0.25 21.43 -10.40
C ALA A 81 -0.73 20.53 -9.24
N LEU A 82 0.11 19.57 -8.79
CA LEU A 82 -0.16 18.79 -7.57
C LEU A 82 -0.06 19.67 -6.32
N ALA A 83 1.01 20.47 -6.21
CA ALA A 83 1.21 21.34 -5.06
C ALA A 83 0.10 22.39 -4.90
N GLU A 84 -0.46 22.91 -6.01
CA GLU A 84 -1.63 23.80 -6.01
C GLU A 84 -2.90 23.18 -5.41
N ARG A 85 -2.93 21.84 -5.28
CA ARG A 85 -4.01 21.07 -4.68
C ARG A 85 -3.64 20.45 -3.33
N ASP A 86 -2.56 20.90 -2.72
CA ASP A 86 -2.01 20.35 -1.47
C ASP A 86 -1.66 18.86 -1.58
N LEU A 87 -1.30 18.38 -2.79
CA LEU A 87 -0.91 17.01 -3.04
C LEU A 87 0.63 16.86 -3.11
N PRO A 88 1.17 15.67 -2.81
CA PRO A 88 2.62 15.44 -2.81
C PRO A 88 3.22 15.59 -4.22
N SER A 89 4.06 16.60 -4.41
CA SER A 89 4.74 16.90 -5.69
C SER A 89 6.12 16.23 -5.80
N SER A 90 6.75 15.88 -4.67
CA SER A 90 8.11 15.32 -4.63
C SER A 90 8.28 14.01 -5.43
N PRO A 91 7.33 13.06 -5.45
CA PRO A 91 7.46 11.84 -6.26
C PRO A 91 7.60 12.15 -7.76
N VAL A 92 6.84 13.12 -8.27
CA VAL A 92 6.88 13.55 -9.67
C VAL A 92 8.24 14.18 -10.01
N LEU A 93 8.76 15.05 -9.13
CA LEU A 93 10.08 15.67 -9.31
C LEU A 93 11.21 14.66 -9.27
N ASN A 94 11.15 13.69 -8.35
CA ASN A 94 12.12 12.61 -8.28
C ASN A 94 12.10 11.74 -9.56
N LYS A 95 10.91 11.48 -10.10
CA LYS A 95 10.77 10.74 -11.36
C LYS A 95 11.32 11.52 -12.56
N ALA A 96 11.14 12.85 -12.58
CA ALA A 96 11.77 13.70 -13.58
C ALA A 96 13.30 13.62 -13.49
N LEU A 97 13.88 13.68 -12.29
CA LEU A 97 15.32 13.53 -12.05
C LEU A 97 15.84 12.15 -12.49
N GLU A 98 15.10 11.10 -12.22
CA GLU A 98 15.42 9.74 -12.67
C GLU A 98 15.44 9.68 -14.22
N GLY A 99 14.40 10.21 -14.87
CA GLY A 99 14.31 10.25 -16.32
C GLY A 99 15.47 11.02 -16.96
N LEU A 100 15.81 12.19 -16.39
CA LEU A 100 16.95 13.00 -16.85
C LEU A 100 18.28 12.26 -16.67
N SER A 101 18.46 11.54 -15.54
CA SER A 101 19.70 10.78 -15.31
C SER A 101 19.86 9.61 -16.28
N LYS A 102 18.74 8.97 -16.67
CA LYS A 102 18.69 7.87 -17.64
C LYS A 102 18.62 8.36 -19.09
N ARG A 103 18.67 9.68 -19.32
CA ARG A 103 18.58 10.30 -20.66
C ARG A 103 17.32 9.88 -21.44
N VAL A 104 16.20 9.76 -20.74
CA VAL A 104 14.91 9.44 -21.37
C VAL A 104 14.46 10.62 -22.23
N PRO A 105 13.91 10.39 -23.45
CA PRO A 105 13.39 11.48 -24.29
C PRO A 105 12.34 12.34 -23.56
N PRO A 106 12.34 13.68 -23.73
CA PRO A 106 11.47 14.60 -23.00
C PRO A 106 9.97 14.28 -23.14
N GLU A 107 9.53 13.87 -24.32
CA GLU A 107 8.13 13.57 -24.62
C GLU A 107 7.66 12.34 -23.80
N ARG A 108 8.53 11.32 -23.70
CA ARG A 108 8.26 10.14 -22.89
C ARG A 108 8.24 10.47 -21.41
N MET A 109 9.18 11.32 -20.94
CA MET A 109 9.17 11.79 -19.55
C MET A 109 7.88 12.54 -19.24
N THR A 110 7.48 13.49 -20.06
CA THR A 110 6.25 14.27 -19.88
C THR A 110 5.03 13.36 -19.76
N SER A 111 4.91 12.36 -20.64
CA SER A 111 3.80 11.39 -20.58
C SER A 111 3.75 10.63 -19.25
N VAL A 112 4.92 10.14 -18.77
CA VAL A 112 5.01 9.42 -17.48
C VAL A 112 4.68 10.36 -16.31
N LEU A 113 5.16 11.60 -16.32
CA LEU A 113 4.90 12.57 -15.25
C LEU A 113 3.41 12.96 -15.19
N GLN A 114 2.73 13.06 -16.34
CA GLN A 114 1.29 13.28 -16.40
C GLN A 114 0.50 12.10 -15.84
N GLN A 115 0.91 10.87 -16.15
CA GLN A 115 0.30 9.67 -15.55
C GLN A 115 0.48 9.64 -14.03
N LEU A 116 1.69 9.97 -13.54
CA LEU A 116 1.96 10.10 -12.11
C LEU A 116 1.09 11.16 -11.45
N ARG A 117 0.95 12.33 -12.07
CA ARG A 117 0.06 13.38 -11.59
C ARG A 117 -1.36 12.86 -11.45
N ASN A 118 -1.92 12.27 -12.51
CA ASN A 118 -3.29 11.77 -12.51
C ASN A 118 -3.51 10.69 -11.43
N GLY A 119 -2.55 9.75 -11.28
CA GLY A 119 -2.59 8.74 -10.22
C GLY A 119 -2.55 9.36 -8.82
N THR A 120 -1.70 10.38 -8.61
CA THR A 120 -1.61 11.10 -7.32
C THR A 120 -2.89 11.89 -7.03
N GLU A 121 -3.53 12.50 -8.04
CA GLU A 121 -4.83 13.17 -7.89
C GLU A 121 -5.92 12.17 -7.48
N GLN A 122 -5.99 11.01 -8.14
CA GLN A 122 -6.94 9.94 -7.77
C GLN A 122 -6.69 9.42 -6.34
N ALA A 123 -5.44 9.16 -5.99
CA ALA A 123 -5.06 8.77 -4.63
C ALA A 123 -5.46 9.84 -3.60
N GLY A 124 -5.26 11.12 -3.94
CA GLY A 124 -5.68 12.25 -3.10
C GLY A 124 -7.16 12.27 -2.83
N HIS A 125 -7.99 12.04 -3.85
CA HIS A 125 -9.46 11.96 -3.71
C HIS A 125 -9.87 10.77 -2.82
N LEU A 126 -9.28 9.59 -3.05
CA LEU A 126 -9.57 8.39 -2.27
C LEU A 126 -9.23 8.60 -0.80
N VAL A 127 -8.02 9.07 -0.50
CA VAL A 127 -7.57 9.31 0.88
C VAL A 127 -8.41 10.41 1.55
N ALA A 128 -8.75 11.48 0.84
CA ALA A 128 -9.58 12.55 1.38
C ALA A 128 -10.98 12.04 1.75
N ALA A 129 -11.61 11.24 0.90
CA ALA A 129 -12.91 10.64 1.17
C ALA A 129 -12.85 9.67 2.36
N TRP A 130 -11.83 8.84 2.44
CA TRP A 130 -11.61 7.91 3.55
C TRP A 130 -11.41 8.63 4.88
N LEU A 131 -10.58 9.67 4.95
CA LEU A 131 -10.34 10.47 6.16
C LEU A 131 -11.56 11.26 6.64
N GLN A 132 -12.61 11.42 5.83
CA GLN A 132 -13.85 12.07 6.22
C GLN A 132 -14.81 11.15 7.00
N GLN A 133 -14.62 9.83 6.93
CA GLN A 133 -15.45 8.86 7.65
C GLN A 133 -15.26 9.01 9.17
N GLU A 134 -16.34 8.91 9.92
CA GLU A 134 -16.31 9.09 11.37
C GLU A 134 -15.54 7.96 12.05
N GLU A 135 -15.73 6.74 11.58
CA GLU A 135 -15.04 5.53 12.06
C GLU A 135 -13.53 5.64 11.86
N VAL A 136 -13.09 6.20 10.74
CA VAL A 136 -11.65 6.42 10.44
C VAL A 136 -11.08 7.46 11.41
N ARG A 137 -11.79 8.54 11.68
CA ARG A 137 -11.33 9.54 12.65
C ARG A 137 -11.24 8.98 14.05
N ALA A 138 -12.19 8.12 14.43
CA ALA A 138 -12.16 7.43 15.71
C ALA A 138 -10.97 6.45 15.79
N MET A 139 -10.70 5.69 14.73
CA MET A 139 -9.58 4.76 14.63
C MET A 139 -8.22 5.47 14.75
N ILE A 140 -8.04 6.56 14.01
CA ILE A 140 -6.79 7.33 14.02
C ILE A 140 -6.63 8.08 15.37
N GLY A 141 -7.73 8.49 16.00
CA GLY A 141 -7.72 9.15 17.30
C GLY A 141 -6.98 10.50 17.29
N SER A 142 -6.11 10.69 18.29
CA SER A 142 -5.32 11.92 18.46
C SER A 142 -3.94 11.84 17.78
N ASP A 143 -3.78 11.03 16.73
CA ASP A 143 -2.51 10.94 15.99
C ASP A 143 -2.13 12.34 15.44
N PRO A 144 -0.98 12.90 15.85
CA PRO A 144 -0.53 14.20 15.36
C PRO A 144 -0.28 14.21 13.86
N ASP A 145 0.05 13.03 13.27
CA ASP A 145 0.26 12.90 11.83
C ASP A 145 -1.06 12.91 11.05
N ALA A 146 -2.18 12.54 11.68
CA ALA A 146 -3.50 12.56 11.05
C ALA A 146 -3.96 13.99 10.70
N SER A 147 -3.65 14.96 11.56
CA SER A 147 -3.91 16.37 11.34
C SER A 147 -2.82 17.07 10.51
N SER A 148 -1.66 16.43 10.37
CA SER A 148 -0.53 17.00 9.63
C SER A 148 -0.71 16.82 8.12
N SER A 149 -0.32 17.84 7.35
CA SER A 149 -0.22 17.73 5.90
C SER A 149 0.78 16.64 5.48
N ARG A 150 1.81 16.38 6.30
CA ARG A 150 2.85 15.39 6.02
C ARG A 150 2.30 13.96 6.10
N GLY A 151 1.57 13.58 7.15
CA GLY A 151 1.01 12.24 7.30
C GLY A 151 0.05 11.91 6.15
N ARG A 152 -0.85 12.87 5.83
CA ARG A 152 -1.75 12.74 4.68
C ARG A 152 -0.99 12.62 3.35
N ALA A 153 0.02 13.45 3.12
CA ALA A 153 0.83 13.39 1.90
C ALA A 153 1.57 12.05 1.76
N THR A 154 2.07 11.47 2.87
CA THR A 154 2.72 10.16 2.88
C THR A 154 1.74 9.06 2.48
N LEU A 155 0.53 9.04 3.04
CA LEU A 155 -0.49 8.06 2.68
C LEU A 155 -0.91 8.19 1.21
N ILE A 156 -1.12 9.42 0.72
CA ILE A 156 -1.43 9.67 -0.70
C ILE A 156 -0.31 9.13 -1.59
N ALA A 157 0.95 9.37 -1.23
CA ALA A 157 2.09 8.86 -1.99
C ALA A 157 2.14 7.33 -2.00
N SER A 158 1.89 6.66 -0.87
CA SER A 158 1.83 5.20 -0.78
C SER A 158 0.70 4.61 -1.63
N VAL A 159 -0.50 5.23 -1.60
CA VAL A 159 -1.63 4.81 -2.45
C VAL A 159 -1.31 4.98 -3.93
N ALA A 160 -0.74 6.13 -4.33
CA ALA A 160 -0.36 6.38 -5.71
C ALA A 160 0.72 5.40 -6.19
N ASP A 161 1.69 5.07 -5.34
CA ASP A 161 2.75 4.09 -5.65
C ASP A 161 2.18 2.68 -5.80
N ALA A 162 1.30 2.24 -4.90
CA ALA A 162 0.62 0.96 -5.00
C ALA A 162 -0.19 0.83 -6.31
N GLN A 163 -0.89 1.89 -6.72
CA GLN A 163 -1.61 1.92 -8.01
C GLN A 163 -0.65 1.82 -9.20
N GLN A 164 0.51 2.48 -9.16
CA GLN A 164 1.53 2.35 -10.20
C GLN A 164 2.08 0.94 -10.31
N GLN A 165 2.17 0.23 -9.19
CA GLN A 165 2.54 -1.17 -9.11
C GLN A 165 1.38 -2.13 -9.44
N LYS A 166 0.30 -1.59 -10.01
CA LYS A 166 -0.87 -2.31 -10.53
C LYS A 166 -1.79 -2.91 -9.45
N VAL A 167 -1.74 -2.43 -8.24
CA VAL A 167 -2.80 -2.72 -7.27
C VAL A 167 -4.05 -1.95 -7.70
N PRO A 168 -5.19 -2.62 -7.93
CA PRO A 168 -6.42 -1.94 -8.32
C PRO A 168 -6.87 -0.93 -7.25
N ALA A 169 -7.34 0.24 -7.67
CA ALA A 169 -7.82 1.27 -6.74
C ALA A 169 -8.93 0.73 -5.82
N GLU A 170 -9.83 -0.10 -6.37
CA GLU A 170 -10.89 -0.77 -5.63
C GLU A 170 -10.34 -1.68 -4.51
N ALA A 171 -9.25 -2.42 -4.76
CA ALA A 171 -8.61 -3.26 -3.75
C ALA A 171 -8.01 -2.44 -2.61
N ILE A 172 -7.43 -1.27 -2.92
CA ILE A 172 -6.92 -0.34 -1.91
C ILE A 172 -8.08 0.26 -1.11
N GLU A 173 -9.16 0.63 -1.77
CA GLU A 173 -10.37 1.17 -1.14
C GLU A 173 -11.01 0.15 -0.19
N ILE A 174 -11.16 -1.10 -0.63
CA ILE A 174 -11.65 -2.20 0.22
C ILE A 174 -10.76 -2.35 1.46
N PHE A 175 -9.44 -2.43 1.26
CA PHE A 175 -8.48 -2.54 2.36
C PHE A 175 -8.62 -1.39 3.38
N LEU A 176 -8.65 -0.14 2.89
CA LEU A 176 -8.78 1.03 3.76
C LEU A 176 -10.12 1.05 4.51
N ASN A 177 -11.22 0.63 3.87
CA ASN A 177 -12.55 0.60 4.48
C ASN A 177 -12.72 -0.54 5.49
N GLU A 178 -11.91 -1.61 5.41
CA GLU A 178 -11.91 -2.69 6.40
C GLU A 178 -11.20 -2.30 7.70
N LEU A 179 -10.24 -1.36 7.66
CA LEU A 179 -9.43 -0.99 8.82
C LEU A 179 -10.25 -0.52 10.03
N PRO A 180 -11.21 0.42 9.90
CA PRO A 180 -11.96 0.91 11.06
C PRO A 180 -12.78 -0.17 11.77
N ALA A 181 -13.31 -1.14 11.01
CA ALA A 181 -14.15 -2.21 11.56
C ALA A 181 -13.36 -3.27 12.33
N THR A 182 -12.06 -3.35 12.12
CA THR A 182 -11.20 -4.43 12.65
C THR A 182 -10.17 -3.96 13.66
N THR A 183 -9.81 -2.67 13.65
CA THR A 183 -8.77 -2.09 14.51
C THR A 183 -9.38 -1.37 15.73
N GLU A 184 -10.25 -2.06 16.48
CA GLU A 184 -10.92 -1.46 17.65
C GLU A 184 -10.02 -1.38 18.89
N ARG A 185 -8.92 -2.15 18.93
CA ARG A 185 -8.11 -2.34 20.14
C ARG A 185 -7.22 -1.17 20.48
N ARG A 186 -6.79 -0.41 19.48
CA ARG A 186 -5.90 0.74 19.65
C ARG A 186 -6.02 1.72 18.49
N PRO A 187 -5.68 3.01 18.71
CA PRO A 187 -5.49 3.95 17.61
C PRO A 187 -4.40 3.46 16.65
N VAL A 188 -4.64 3.60 15.35
CA VAL A 188 -3.68 3.23 14.31
C VAL A 188 -3.11 4.49 13.68
N PRO A 189 -1.80 4.76 13.80
CA PRO A 189 -1.18 5.92 13.19
C PRO A 189 -1.27 5.91 11.66
N LEU A 190 -1.44 7.07 11.04
CA LEU A 190 -1.43 7.20 9.57
C LEU A 190 -0.12 6.70 8.93
N SER A 191 1.00 6.84 9.65
CA SER A 191 2.29 6.28 9.23
C SER A 191 2.23 4.77 9.02
N ASP A 192 1.57 4.06 9.96
CA ASP A 192 1.47 2.60 9.91
C ASP A 192 0.54 2.17 8.76
N VAL A 193 -0.59 2.88 8.58
CA VAL A 193 -1.48 2.68 7.43
C VAL A 193 -0.72 2.91 6.11
N SER A 194 0.09 3.98 6.05
CA SER A 194 0.90 4.29 4.86
C SER A 194 1.89 3.16 4.52
N VAL A 195 2.51 2.55 5.55
CA VAL A 195 3.41 1.40 5.37
C VAL A 195 2.62 0.18 4.91
N ALA A 196 1.48 -0.12 5.51
CA ALA A 196 0.65 -1.25 5.11
C ALA A 196 0.19 -1.14 3.66
N VAL A 197 -0.27 0.04 3.22
CA VAL A 197 -0.60 0.30 1.80
C VAL A 197 0.62 0.13 0.90
N GLY A 198 1.79 0.60 1.33
CA GLY A 198 3.04 0.45 0.58
C GLY A 198 3.53 -1.00 0.44
N VAL A 199 3.10 -1.88 1.33
CA VAL A 199 3.43 -3.32 1.31
C VAL A 199 2.46 -4.13 0.44
N LEU A 200 1.24 -3.63 0.18
CA LEU A 200 0.23 -4.34 -0.63
C LEU A 200 0.75 -4.86 -1.98
N PRO A 201 1.52 -4.09 -2.78
CA PRO A 201 2.02 -4.55 -4.06
C PRO A 201 2.97 -5.74 -3.99
N ASP A 202 3.72 -5.83 -2.88
CA ASP A 202 4.73 -6.87 -2.66
C ASP A 202 4.11 -8.17 -2.13
N LEU A 203 2.88 -8.11 -1.67
CA LEU A 203 2.15 -9.29 -1.24
C LEU A 203 1.55 -10.02 -2.45
N PRO A 204 1.48 -11.35 -2.38
CA PRO A 204 0.88 -12.13 -3.44
C PRO A 204 -0.60 -11.75 -3.63
N SER A 205 -0.89 -11.12 -4.77
CA SER A 205 -2.20 -10.54 -5.07
C SER A 205 -2.95 -11.26 -6.20
N ASN A 206 -2.57 -12.51 -6.51
CA ASN A 206 -3.16 -13.26 -7.61
C ASN A 206 -4.49 -13.89 -7.18
N GLY A 207 -5.60 -13.36 -7.67
CA GLY A 207 -6.95 -13.96 -7.48
C GLY A 207 -7.35 -14.12 -6.01
N GLU A 208 -7.49 -15.35 -5.55
CA GLU A 208 -7.93 -15.70 -4.19
C GLU A 208 -6.94 -15.30 -3.08
N SER A 209 -5.68 -15.00 -3.42
CA SER A 209 -4.66 -14.60 -2.44
C SER A 209 -4.81 -13.15 -1.98
N ALA A 210 -5.42 -12.28 -2.76
CA ALA A 210 -5.54 -10.86 -2.44
C ALA A 210 -6.31 -10.59 -1.12
N PRO A 211 -7.47 -11.21 -0.86
CA PRO A 211 -8.18 -11.01 0.42
C PRO A 211 -7.37 -11.52 1.62
N ALA A 212 -6.63 -12.62 1.46
CA ALA A 212 -5.80 -13.16 2.54
C ALA A 212 -4.61 -12.24 2.88
N ALA A 213 -4.03 -11.62 1.86
CA ALA A 213 -2.97 -10.62 2.03
C ALA A 213 -3.48 -9.37 2.75
N GLN A 214 -4.67 -8.90 2.40
CA GLN A 214 -5.33 -7.77 3.08
C GLN A 214 -5.62 -8.10 4.53
N GLN A 215 -6.23 -9.25 4.82
CA GLN A 215 -6.50 -9.72 6.18
C GLN A 215 -5.23 -9.81 7.04
N LEU A 216 -4.11 -10.23 6.45
CA LEU A 216 -2.82 -10.27 7.14
C LEU A 216 -2.37 -8.88 7.56
N LEU A 217 -2.44 -7.88 6.66
CA LEU A 217 -2.03 -6.52 6.99
C LEU A 217 -2.97 -5.86 8.00
N VAL A 218 -4.28 -6.10 7.90
CA VAL A 218 -5.26 -5.64 8.87
C VAL A 218 -4.96 -6.23 10.25
N ALA A 219 -4.71 -7.54 10.34
CA ALA A 219 -4.34 -8.19 11.59
C ALA A 219 -3.02 -7.65 12.17
N ALA A 220 -2.02 -7.38 11.31
CA ALA A 220 -0.75 -6.80 11.72
C ALA A 220 -0.91 -5.38 12.28
N LEU A 221 -1.74 -4.56 11.65
CA LEU A 221 -2.07 -3.21 12.13
C LEU A 221 -2.81 -3.26 13.47
N ASP A 222 -3.83 -4.11 13.62
CA ASP A 222 -4.59 -4.27 14.87
C ASP A 222 -3.70 -4.77 16.02
N ALA A 223 -2.78 -5.70 15.73
CA ALA A 223 -1.83 -6.22 16.70
C ALA A 223 -0.68 -5.25 17.02
N GLY A 224 -0.54 -4.18 16.29
CA GLY A 224 0.48 -3.18 16.51
C GLY A 224 1.88 -3.54 16.03
N TYR A 225 1.95 -4.23 14.94
CA TYR A 225 3.23 -4.48 14.30
C TYR A 225 3.89 -3.16 13.89
N ASP A 226 5.18 -3.05 14.19
CA ASP A 226 5.95 -1.88 13.77
C ASP A 226 6.15 -1.88 12.25
N PRO A 227 6.45 -0.71 11.66
CA PRO A 227 6.64 -0.56 10.22
C PRO A 227 7.71 -1.49 9.62
N GLU A 228 8.75 -1.80 10.37
CA GLU A 228 9.83 -2.67 9.89
C GLU A 228 9.36 -4.12 9.78
N SER A 229 8.68 -4.61 10.81
CA SER A 229 8.06 -5.93 10.82
C SER A 229 7.05 -6.09 9.68
N MET A 230 6.22 -5.07 9.42
CA MET A 230 5.26 -5.11 8.30
C MET A 230 5.97 -5.23 6.95
N ARG A 231 7.06 -4.48 6.72
CA ARG A 231 7.84 -4.56 5.47
C ARG A 231 8.50 -5.92 5.24
N GLN A 232 8.74 -6.69 6.29
CA GLN A 232 9.33 -8.03 6.19
C GLN A 232 8.30 -9.12 5.83
N LEU A 233 7.00 -8.87 6.00
CA LEU A 233 5.96 -9.86 5.75
C LEU A 233 5.99 -10.46 4.32
N PRO A 234 6.13 -9.68 3.23
CA PRO A 234 6.17 -10.24 1.89
C PRO A 234 7.32 -11.24 1.71
N ALA A 235 8.53 -10.85 2.13
CA ALA A 235 9.70 -11.70 2.02
C ALA A 235 9.57 -12.97 2.88
N ALA A 236 9.01 -12.86 4.08
CA ALA A 236 8.76 -13.98 4.97
C ALA A 236 7.74 -14.97 4.37
N ILE A 237 6.65 -14.48 3.77
CA ILE A 237 5.64 -15.29 3.10
C ILE A 237 6.25 -16.01 1.90
N GLU A 238 6.99 -15.30 1.05
CA GLU A 238 7.66 -15.88 -0.10
C GLU A 238 8.65 -16.98 0.30
N GLN A 239 9.40 -16.75 1.37
CA GLN A 239 10.31 -17.75 1.93
C GLN A 239 9.55 -18.98 2.46
N ALA A 240 8.46 -18.77 3.20
CA ALA A 240 7.62 -19.86 3.70
C ALA A 240 7.03 -20.66 2.54
N GLN A 241 6.58 -20.01 1.47
CA GLN A 241 6.07 -20.67 0.27
C GLN A 241 7.14 -21.57 -0.37
N ARG A 242 8.37 -21.05 -0.55
CA ARG A 242 9.48 -21.82 -1.11
C ARG A 242 9.83 -23.05 -0.28
N GLN A 243 9.76 -22.94 1.04
CA GLN A 243 10.14 -24.05 1.94
C GLN A 243 9.04 -25.09 2.12
N THR A 244 7.78 -24.64 2.17
CA THR A 244 6.66 -25.53 2.50
C THR A 244 5.88 -26.00 1.28
N GLN A 245 6.08 -25.37 0.13
CA GLN A 245 5.30 -25.58 -1.10
C GLN A 245 3.79 -25.38 -0.91
N ARG A 246 3.38 -24.71 0.17
CA ARG A 246 1.98 -24.40 0.44
C ARG A 246 1.52 -23.21 -0.42
N PRO A 247 0.23 -23.11 -0.76
CA PRO A 247 -0.34 -21.93 -1.38
C PRO A 247 -0.11 -20.70 -0.51
N THR A 248 0.26 -19.58 -1.12
CA THR A 248 0.55 -18.33 -0.43
C THR A 248 -0.64 -17.83 0.38
N GLU A 249 -1.87 -18.04 -0.15
CA GLU A 249 -3.11 -17.75 0.57
C GLU A 249 -3.20 -18.48 1.91
N ALA A 250 -2.89 -19.77 1.94
CA ALA A 250 -2.94 -20.56 3.17
C ALA A 250 -1.89 -20.08 4.18
N ILE A 251 -0.71 -19.64 3.71
CA ILE A 251 0.35 -19.08 4.56
C ILE A 251 -0.11 -17.74 5.13
N ALA A 252 -0.64 -16.84 4.28
CA ALA A 252 -1.12 -15.53 4.70
C ALA A 252 -2.28 -15.64 5.71
N LYS A 253 -3.27 -16.50 5.45
CA LYS A 253 -4.38 -16.77 6.38
C LYS A 253 -3.88 -17.32 7.72
N GLY A 254 -2.95 -18.27 7.68
CA GLY A 254 -2.36 -18.83 8.90
C GLY A 254 -1.58 -17.80 9.70
N ALA A 255 -0.84 -16.92 9.03
CA ALA A 255 -0.13 -15.83 9.67
C ALA A 255 -1.10 -14.81 10.28
N ALA A 256 -2.13 -14.37 9.54
CA ALA A 256 -3.17 -13.49 10.05
C ALA A 256 -3.85 -14.04 11.29
N GLN A 257 -4.17 -15.33 11.29
CA GLN A 257 -4.76 -16.02 12.43
C GLN A 257 -3.82 -16.07 13.64
N ALA A 258 -2.53 -16.38 13.44
CA ALA A 258 -1.54 -16.36 14.51
C ALA A 258 -1.40 -14.97 15.13
N ILE A 259 -1.42 -13.93 14.32
CA ILE A 259 -1.38 -12.53 14.75
C ILE A 259 -2.63 -12.17 15.56
N SER A 260 -3.83 -12.55 15.09
CA SER A 260 -5.09 -12.26 15.78
C SER A 260 -5.19 -12.97 17.15
N TRP A 261 -4.46 -14.07 17.33
CA TRP A 261 -4.32 -14.76 18.62
C TRP A 261 -3.26 -14.13 19.53
N GLY A 262 -2.64 -13.02 19.11
CA GLY A 262 -1.66 -12.28 19.90
C GLY A 262 -0.23 -12.82 19.81
N THR A 263 0.10 -13.59 18.77
CA THR A 263 1.49 -14.01 18.55
C THR A 263 2.34 -12.80 18.21
N PRO A 264 3.47 -12.53 18.92
CA PRO A 264 4.35 -11.42 18.64
C PRO A 264 4.91 -11.44 17.21
N ALA A 265 5.16 -10.25 16.64
CA ALA A 265 5.67 -10.07 15.28
C ALA A 265 6.93 -10.91 15.01
N ASP A 266 7.92 -10.83 15.89
CA ASP A 266 9.18 -11.57 15.76
C ASP A 266 8.97 -13.10 15.67
N ASN A 267 8.00 -13.62 16.39
CA ASN A 267 7.71 -15.05 16.39
C ASN A 267 7.02 -15.47 15.08
N VAL A 268 6.08 -14.66 14.60
CA VAL A 268 5.41 -14.92 13.31
C VAL A 268 6.41 -14.85 12.17
N LEU A 269 7.21 -13.80 12.10
CA LEU A 269 8.25 -13.64 11.08
C LEU A 269 9.27 -14.77 11.13
N ARG A 270 9.77 -15.11 12.32
CA ARG A 270 10.71 -16.21 12.50
C ARG A 270 10.15 -17.55 12.02
N ASN A 271 8.88 -17.83 12.33
CA ASN A 271 8.23 -19.05 11.90
C ASN A 271 8.06 -19.08 10.39
N LEU A 272 7.64 -17.97 9.78
CA LEU A 272 7.52 -17.85 8.33
C LEU A 272 8.88 -18.07 7.64
N PHE A 273 9.95 -17.40 8.12
CA PHE A 273 11.29 -17.56 7.56
C PHE A 273 11.86 -18.97 7.72
N ARG A 274 11.40 -19.75 8.73
CA ARG A 274 11.80 -21.15 8.93
C ARG A 274 10.89 -22.14 8.22
N GLY A 275 9.85 -21.69 7.52
CA GLY A 275 8.86 -22.56 6.91
C GLY A 275 8.04 -23.36 7.95
N ALA A 276 8.10 -22.97 9.22
CA ALA A 276 7.23 -23.56 10.22
C ALA A 276 5.80 -23.04 10.02
N PRO A 277 4.77 -23.89 10.08
CA PRO A 277 3.40 -23.39 10.03
C PRO A 277 3.20 -22.41 11.19
N PRO A 278 2.52 -21.27 10.97
CA PRO A 278 2.15 -20.38 12.07
C PRO A 278 1.41 -21.20 13.13
N ALA A 279 1.75 -21.00 14.41
CA ALA A 279 1.13 -21.71 15.52
C ALA A 279 -0.38 -21.46 15.45
N GLY A 280 -1.16 -22.50 15.20
CA GLY A 280 -2.61 -22.41 15.07
C GLY A 280 -3.21 -22.89 13.76
N THR A 281 -2.42 -23.16 12.74
CA THR A 281 -2.92 -23.96 11.61
C THR A 281 -3.21 -25.37 12.13
N PRO A 282 -4.49 -25.86 12.07
CA PRO A 282 -4.74 -27.27 12.34
C PRO A 282 -3.79 -28.05 11.45
N ALA A 283 -2.95 -28.89 12.07
CA ALA A 283 -2.16 -29.83 11.30
C ALA A 283 -3.19 -30.54 10.40
N GLN A 284 -3.13 -30.30 9.10
CA GLN A 284 -3.75 -31.24 8.18
C GLN A 284 -3.07 -32.55 8.53
N THR A 285 -3.80 -33.38 9.27
CA THR A 285 -3.47 -34.80 9.44
C THR A 285 -3.40 -35.35 8.02
N GLY A 286 -2.22 -35.20 7.42
CA GLY A 286 -1.90 -35.83 6.16
C GLY A 286 -2.13 -37.29 6.36
N GLN A 287 -3.15 -37.80 5.72
CA GLN A 287 -3.26 -39.18 5.33
C GLN A 287 -1.90 -39.61 4.75
N GLY A 288 -1.21 -40.49 5.46
CA GLY A 288 -0.09 -41.17 4.80
C GLY A 288 1.19 -41.18 5.59
N ASN A 289 1.25 -42.00 6.57
CA ASN A 289 2.20 -43.09 6.67
C ASN A 289 1.94 -43.84 7.99
N GLN A 290 0.99 -44.74 7.96
CA GLN A 290 1.03 -45.90 8.86
C GLN A 290 2.21 -46.76 8.39
N GLY A 291 3.41 -46.27 8.67
CA GLY A 291 4.57 -47.12 8.76
C GLY A 291 4.42 -47.97 9.99
N GLN A 292 4.05 -49.18 9.76
CA GLN A 292 4.16 -50.30 10.71
C GLN A 292 5.55 -50.25 11.35
N ASN A 293 5.66 -49.67 12.53
CA ASN A 293 6.68 -50.04 13.50
C ASN A 293 6.04 -51.03 14.45
N ASN A 294 6.03 -52.29 14.03
CA ASN A 294 6.00 -53.39 14.97
C ASN A 294 7.20 -53.23 15.91
N PRO A 295 7.00 -53.17 17.23
CA PRO A 295 8.11 -53.37 18.15
C PRO A 295 8.61 -54.82 17.97
N PRO A 296 9.93 -55.04 17.94
CA PRO A 296 10.45 -56.39 17.97
C PRO A 296 10.08 -57.04 19.31
N ASP A 297 9.50 -58.22 19.23
CA ASP A 297 9.35 -59.15 20.33
C ASP A 297 10.75 -59.43 20.90
N ASP A 298 11.04 -58.91 22.08
CA ASP A 298 12.16 -59.37 22.89
C ASP A 298 11.74 -60.63 23.66
N PRO A 299 12.46 -61.72 23.52
CA PRO A 299 12.27 -62.90 24.36
C PRO A 299 12.82 -62.65 25.78
N PRO A 300 12.20 -63.30 26.81
CA PRO A 300 12.64 -63.14 28.18
C PRO A 300 13.96 -63.90 28.44
N GLY A 301 15.02 -63.16 28.68
CA GLY A 301 16.30 -63.70 29.13
C GLY A 301 16.44 -63.62 30.64
N ASN A 302 16.39 -64.77 31.26
CA ASN A 302 16.76 -65.04 32.65
C ASN A 302 18.18 -64.67 32.99
N GLY A 303 18.38 -64.23 34.21
CA GLY A 303 19.63 -64.45 34.92
C GLY A 303 20.02 -63.39 35.92
N PRO A 304 20.00 -63.70 37.19
CA PRO A 304 20.79 -63.01 38.20
C PRO A 304 22.12 -63.75 38.45
N PRO A 305 22.90 -63.46 39.40
CA PRO A 305 23.07 -62.34 40.36
C PRO A 305 24.53 -61.97 40.65
N ASP A 306 24.67 -61.22 41.69
CA ASP A 306 25.77 -61.19 42.67
C ASP A 306 27.05 -60.36 42.42
N ASP A 307 27.09 -59.28 43.20
CA ASP A 307 28.10 -58.93 44.25
C ASP A 307 29.49 -58.46 43.85
N PRO A 308 30.20 -57.89 44.79
CA PRO A 308 29.88 -56.87 45.78
C PRO A 308 30.90 -55.69 45.81
N PRO A 309 31.04 -54.95 46.90
CA PRO A 309 31.52 -53.58 46.87
C PRO A 309 33.04 -53.44 47.13
N GLY A 310 33.57 -52.38 46.63
CA GLY A 310 34.89 -51.91 47.06
C GLY A 310 35.01 -50.48 46.51
N GLY A 311 35.14 -49.45 47.29
CA GLY A 311 36.16 -49.24 48.33
C GLY A 311 37.32 -48.46 47.71
N GLY A 312 37.45 -47.20 48.13
CA GLY A 312 38.65 -46.44 47.87
C GLY A 312 38.38 -45.02 47.35
N SER A 313 38.25 -43.95 48.16
CA SER A 313 39.33 -43.31 48.89
C SER A 313 40.33 -42.54 48.00
N GLY A 314 40.40 -41.26 48.29
CA GLY A 314 41.55 -40.37 47.98
C GLY A 314 41.21 -39.34 46.93
N GLY A 315 41.25 -38.03 47.12
CA GLY A 315 42.18 -37.27 47.88
C GLY A 315 42.74 -36.20 47.00
N GLY A 316 42.70 -34.98 47.45
CA GLY A 316 43.69 -33.96 47.20
C GLY A 316 43.51 -33.15 45.90
N GLY A 317 43.27 -31.88 45.97
CA GLY A 317 44.22 -30.92 46.34
C GLY A 317 44.44 -29.90 45.22
N ASN A 318 44.32 -28.73 45.58
CA ASN A 318 44.73 -27.43 45.05
C ASN A 318 43.79 -26.73 44.10
#